data_4d183f31237d94608c3353b402364bde
#
_entry.id   4d183f31237d94608c3353b402364bde
#
_cell.length_a   1.000
_cell.length_b   1.000
_cell.length_c   1.000
_cell.angle_alpha   90.00
_cell.angle_beta   90.00
_cell.angle_gamma   90.00
#
_symmetry.space_group_name_H-M   'P 1'
#
loop_
_entity.id
_entity.type
_entity.pdbx_description
1 polymer ?
#
loop_
_entity_poly.entity_id
_entity_poly.type
_entity_poly.pdbx_seq_one_letter_code
_entity_poly.pdbx_strand_id
1 'polypeptide(L)'
;MAKKINVLFAAFEASPFIKTGGLGDVAGSLPAALKGKDCEIRVILPKLRQIPAEYRDKMKKLAVFTVPLGWRNQYCGIETLKIGAIQYYFVDNEFYFYRDAAYGYGDDCERVAFFSKAILECLMHLDGFFPDVIHCN
;
A
#
# COMPACT_ATOMS: atom_id res chain seq x y z
N MET A 1 31.04 0.65 -0.41
CA MET A 1 29.81 1.16 0.24
C MET A 1 28.82 0.01 0.44
N ALA A 2 28.24 -0.10 1.61
CA ALA A 2 27.23 -1.10 1.84
C ALA A 2 26.00 -0.83 0.94
N LYS A 3 25.46 -1.89 0.34
CA LYS A 3 24.22 -1.81 -0.46
C LYS A 3 23.07 -1.44 0.48
N LYS A 4 22.29 -0.40 0.15
CA LYS A 4 21.05 -0.10 0.87
C LYS A 4 20.06 -1.24 0.70
N ILE A 5 19.38 -1.58 1.79
CA ILE A 5 18.29 -2.57 1.77
C ILE A 5 17.02 -1.87 1.30
N ASN A 6 16.36 -2.45 0.31
CA ASN A 6 15.06 -1.97 -0.16
C ASN A 6 13.95 -2.59 0.68
N VAL A 7 13.14 -1.76 1.34
CA VAL A 7 12.05 -2.19 2.22
C VAL A 7 10.71 -1.72 1.65
N LEU A 8 9.79 -2.66 1.46
CA LEU A 8 8.39 -2.36 1.19
C LEU A 8 7.61 -2.48 2.51
N PHE A 9 7.20 -1.35 3.06
CA PHE A 9 6.44 -1.28 4.31
C PHE A 9 4.96 -1.40 3.98
N ALA A 10 4.33 -2.51 4.38
CA ALA A 10 2.94 -2.80 4.10
C ALA A 10 2.07 -2.52 5.33
N ALA A 11 1.05 -1.68 5.17
CA ALA A 11 0.10 -1.36 6.21
C ALA A 11 -1.29 -1.11 5.60
N PHE A 12 -2.36 -1.41 6.36
CA PHE A 12 -3.72 -1.18 5.87
C PHE A 12 -4.15 0.28 5.98
N GLU A 13 -3.47 1.06 6.80
CA GLU A 13 -3.64 2.51 6.91
C GLU A 13 -2.30 3.20 7.15
N ALA A 14 -2.18 4.46 6.74
CA ALA A 14 -1.00 5.30 6.96
C ALA A 14 -1.39 6.79 6.92
N SER A 15 -0.96 7.56 7.92
CA SER A 15 -1.04 9.02 7.84
C SER A 15 -0.10 9.54 6.73
N PRO A 16 -0.46 10.61 5.99
CA PRO A 16 -1.64 11.48 6.17
C PRO A 16 -2.90 11.00 5.45
N PHE A 17 -2.88 9.83 4.80
CA PHE A 17 -3.97 9.37 3.93
C PHE A 17 -5.19 8.91 4.71
N ILE A 18 -4.96 8.04 5.68
CA ILE A 18 -6.01 7.51 6.57
C ILE A 18 -5.39 7.07 7.89
N LYS A 19 -6.09 7.38 8.97
CA LYS A 19 -5.73 6.96 10.33
C LYS A 19 -7.01 6.65 11.11
N THR A 20 -7.11 5.43 11.62
CA THR A 20 -8.17 5.02 12.56
C THR A 20 -7.61 4.72 13.94
N GLY A 21 -6.30 4.47 14.06
CA GLY A 21 -5.62 4.12 15.29
C GLY A 21 -4.11 4.25 15.20
N GLY A 22 -3.41 3.60 16.12
CA GLY A 22 -1.94 3.69 16.21
C GLY A 22 -1.18 3.15 15.01
N LEU A 23 -1.77 2.25 14.23
CA LEU A 23 -1.17 1.74 12.99
C LEU A 23 -0.93 2.89 12.00
N GLY A 24 -1.93 3.78 11.82
CA GLY A 24 -1.80 4.93 10.93
C GLY A 24 -0.65 5.86 11.35
N ASP A 25 -0.44 6.05 12.64
CA ASP A 25 0.68 6.87 13.16
C ASP A 25 2.03 6.22 12.90
N VAL A 26 2.17 4.93 13.18
CA VAL A 26 3.41 4.18 12.95
C VAL A 26 3.74 4.16 11.46
N ALA A 27 2.79 3.82 10.60
CA ALA A 27 2.99 3.78 9.17
C ALA A 27 3.24 5.16 8.55
N GLY A 28 2.77 6.22 9.19
CA GLY A 28 3.01 7.60 8.78
C GLY A 28 4.36 8.18 9.23
N SER A 29 4.99 7.62 10.26
CA SER A 29 6.21 8.19 10.86
C SER A 29 7.45 7.30 10.72
N LEU A 30 7.34 6.00 10.93
CA LEU A 30 8.48 5.09 10.92
C LEU A 30 9.22 5.04 9.57
N PRO A 31 8.55 4.97 8.42
CA PRO A 31 9.24 4.99 7.13
C PRO A 31 10.10 6.25 6.93
N ALA A 32 9.56 7.41 7.30
CA ALA A 32 10.31 8.67 7.19
C ALA A 32 11.52 8.71 8.12
N ALA A 33 11.41 8.16 9.34
CA ALA A 33 12.50 8.10 10.31
C ALA A 33 13.63 7.15 9.89
N LEU A 34 13.30 6.10 9.14
CA LEU A 34 14.27 5.09 8.66
C LEU A 34 14.89 5.45 7.32
N LYS A 35 14.21 6.27 6.53
CA LYS A 35 14.71 6.63 5.20
C LYS A 35 16.07 7.33 5.28
N GLY A 36 17.01 6.85 4.48
CA GLY A 36 18.37 7.38 4.46
C GLY A 36 19.33 6.74 5.48
N LYS A 37 18.80 5.90 6.39
CA LYS A 37 19.60 5.06 7.28
C LYS A 37 19.72 3.69 6.63
N ASP A 38 20.73 3.38 5.94
CA ASP A 38 21.04 2.08 5.34
C ASP A 38 19.88 1.35 4.60
N CYS A 39 18.73 2.01 4.43
CA CYS A 39 17.60 1.47 3.70
C CYS A 39 16.91 2.50 2.80
N GLU A 40 16.36 2.02 1.70
CA GLU A 40 15.39 2.71 0.86
C GLU A 40 14.02 2.10 1.18
N ILE A 41 13.14 2.90 1.73
CA ILE A 41 11.83 2.44 2.21
C ILE A 41 10.70 3.09 1.41
N ARG A 42 9.75 2.28 0.97
CA ARG A 42 8.50 2.69 0.34
C ARG A 42 7.33 2.05 1.05
N VAL A 43 6.17 2.68 0.97
CA VAL A 43 4.97 2.24 1.69
C VAL A 43 3.92 1.77 0.71
N ILE A 44 3.21 0.68 1.04
CA ILE A 44 2.06 0.20 0.28
C ILE A 44 0.85 0.05 1.19
N LEU A 45 -0.28 0.59 0.75
CA LEU A 45 -1.56 0.54 1.47
C LEU A 45 -2.73 0.39 0.49
N PRO A 46 -3.92 -0.05 0.94
CA PRO A 46 -5.08 -0.09 0.08
C PRO A 46 -5.59 1.32 -0.24
N LYS A 47 -6.11 1.51 -1.44
CA LYS A 47 -6.75 2.76 -1.86
C LYS A 47 -8.16 2.86 -1.27
N LEU A 48 -8.24 3.10 0.02
CA LEU A 48 -9.51 3.22 0.73
C LEU A 48 -10.26 4.49 0.32
N ARG A 49 -11.60 4.43 0.32
CA ARG A 49 -12.46 5.58 -0.02
C ARG A 49 -12.19 6.80 0.86
N GLN A 50 -11.82 6.59 2.12
CA GLN A 50 -11.56 7.64 3.10
C GLN A 50 -10.34 8.50 2.81
N ILE A 51 -9.46 8.06 1.90
CA ILE A 51 -8.31 8.87 1.49
C ILE A 51 -8.81 10.18 0.87
N PRO A 52 -8.36 11.35 1.35
CA PRO A 52 -8.83 12.64 0.85
C PRO A 52 -8.63 12.80 -0.66
N ALA A 53 -9.58 13.49 -1.31
CA ALA A 53 -9.54 13.74 -2.75
C ALA A 53 -8.24 14.43 -3.20
N GLU A 54 -7.70 15.32 -2.39
CA GLU A 54 -6.43 16.00 -2.68
C GLU A 54 -5.25 15.06 -2.92
N TYR A 55 -5.26 13.86 -2.32
CA TYR A 55 -4.28 12.81 -2.59
C TYR A 55 -4.72 11.90 -3.72
N ARG A 56 -5.99 11.46 -3.71
CA ARG A 56 -6.54 10.54 -4.72
C ARG A 56 -6.36 11.09 -6.13
N ASP A 57 -6.61 12.39 -6.32
CA ASP A 57 -6.56 13.04 -7.64
C ASP A 57 -5.13 13.20 -8.16
N LYS A 58 -4.14 13.11 -7.30
CA LYS A 58 -2.72 13.19 -7.66
C LYS A 58 -2.06 11.82 -7.88
N MET A 59 -2.75 10.74 -7.54
CA MET A 59 -2.22 9.39 -7.75
C MET A 59 -2.08 9.09 -9.24
N LYS A 60 -0.95 8.50 -9.61
CA LYS A 60 -0.68 8.08 -10.99
C LYS A 60 -0.82 6.57 -11.10
N LYS A 61 -1.57 6.12 -12.08
CA LYS A 61 -1.69 4.69 -12.38
C LYS A 61 -0.34 4.14 -12.86
N LEU A 62 0.12 3.07 -12.23
CA LEU A 62 1.39 2.43 -12.51
C LEU A 62 1.20 1.09 -13.23
N ALA A 63 0.24 0.26 -12.78
CA ALA A 63 -0.03 -1.04 -13.36
C ALA A 63 -1.47 -1.48 -13.13
N VAL A 64 -1.93 -2.39 -13.97
CA VAL A 64 -3.21 -3.10 -13.82
C VAL A 64 -2.97 -4.57 -14.13
N PHE A 65 -3.43 -5.44 -13.23
CA PHE A 65 -3.36 -6.90 -13.41
C PHE A 65 -4.49 -7.57 -12.64
N THR A 66 -4.56 -8.87 -12.71
CA THR A 66 -5.57 -9.67 -12.01
C THR A 66 -4.91 -10.46 -10.89
N VAL A 67 -5.53 -10.46 -9.72
CA VAL A 67 -5.09 -11.25 -8.57
C VAL A 67 -6.06 -12.40 -8.37
N PRO A 68 -5.60 -13.66 -8.52
CA PRO A 68 -6.43 -14.82 -8.20
C PRO A 68 -6.57 -14.97 -6.68
N LEU A 69 -7.81 -15.09 -6.22
CA LEU A 69 -8.15 -15.27 -4.81
C LEU A 69 -9.18 -16.40 -4.68
N GLY A 70 -8.72 -17.62 -4.41
CA GLY A 70 -9.54 -18.80 -4.49
C GLY A 70 -10.09 -19.00 -5.92
N TRP A 71 -11.43 -19.06 -6.03
CA TRP A 71 -12.12 -19.15 -7.32
C TRP A 71 -12.34 -17.80 -8.02
N ARG A 72 -12.04 -16.69 -7.32
CA ARG A 72 -12.19 -15.33 -7.86
C ARG A 72 -10.92 -14.88 -8.57
N ASN A 73 -11.11 -14.10 -9.63
CA ASN A 73 -10.04 -13.32 -10.28
C ASN A 73 -10.40 -11.85 -10.14
N GLN A 74 -9.71 -11.18 -9.24
CA GLN A 74 -10.03 -9.80 -8.87
C GLN A 74 -9.11 -8.80 -9.57
N TYR A 75 -9.71 -7.71 -10.04
CA TYR A 75 -8.97 -6.55 -10.55
C TYR A 75 -8.00 -6.04 -9.49
N CYS A 76 -6.80 -5.69 -9.90
CA CYS A 76 -5.82 -5.01 -9.07
C CYS A 76 -5.16 -3.89 -9.88
N GLY A 77 -5.38 -2.66 -9.45
CA GLY A 77 -4.63 -1.51 -9.93
C GLY A 77 -3.56 -1.14 -8.91
N ILE A 78 -2.40 -0.71 -9.38
CA ILE A 78 -1.39 -0.09 -8.54
C ILE A 78 -1.27 1.36 -8.96
N GLU A 79 -1.47 2.25 -8.00
CA GLU A 79 -1.28 3.68 -8.17
C GLU A 79 -0.15 4.16 -7.26
N THR A 80 0.47 5.25 -7.60
CA THR A 80 1.61 5.77 -6.85
C THR A 80 1.53 7.26 -6.64
N LEU A 81 2.05 7.71 -5.49
CA LEU A 81 2.15 9.12 -5.13
C LEU A 81 3.37 9.31 -4.23
N LYS A 82 4.11 10.38 -4.46
CA LYS A 82 5.22 10.76 -3.59
C LYS A 82 4.82 11.91 -2.68
N ILE A 83 4.99 11.74 -1.38
CA ILE A 83 4.80 12.78 -0.37
C ILE A 83 6.09 12.96 0.39
N GLY A 84 6.66 14.18 0.34
CA GLY A 84 7.96 14.43 0.93
C GLY A 84 9.03 13.52 0.33
N ALA A 85 9.72 12.77 1.18
CA ALA A 85 10.78 11.84 0.77
C ALA A 85 10.28 10.41 0.55
N ILE A 86 9.00 10.10 0.80
CA ILE A 86 8.46 8.75 0.76
C ILE A 86 7.62 8.53 -0.50
N GLN A 87 7.91 7.44 -1.21
CA GLN A 87 7.08 6.94 -2.29
C GLN A 87 6.03 5.98 -1.72
N TYR A 88 4.76 6.24 -2.05
CA TYR A 88 3.63 5.42 -1.67
C TYR A 88 3.06 4.68 -2.86
N TYR A 89 2.61 3.46 -2.61
CA TYR A 89 1.83 2.66 -3.55
C TYR A 89 0.45 2.38 -2.96
N PHE A 90 -0.56 2.38 -3.82
CA PHE A 90 -1.94 2.17 -3.43
C PHE A 90 -2.51 1.02 -4.23
N VAL A 91 -3.03 0.02 -3.54
CA VAL A 91 -3.72 -1.11 -4.16
C VAL A 91 -5.17 -0.71 -4.42
N ASP A 92 -5.54 -0.58 -5.69
CA ASP A 92 -6.88 -0.19 -6.11
C ASP A 92 -7.73 -1.40 -6.43
N ASN A 93 -8.84 -1.53 -5.74
CA ASN A 93 -9.96 -2.42 -6.03
C ASN A 93 -11.21 -1.84 -5.37
N GLU A 94 -12.13 -1.30 -6.16
CA GLU A 94 -13.31 -0.62 -5.62
C GLU A 94 -14.24 -1.57 -4.86
N PHE A 95 -14.36 -2.81 -5.29
CA PHE A 95 -15.19 -3.80 -4.59
C PHE A 95 -14.75 -4.01 -3.15
N TYR A 96 -13.45 -4.08 -2.90
CA TYR A 96 -12.91 -4.29 -1.55
C TYR A 96 -12.69 -2.98 -0.77
N PHE A 97 -12.31 -1.89 -1.43
CA PHE A 97 -11.75 -0.73 -0.75
C PHE A 97 -12.56 0.55 -0.88
N TYR A 98 -13.48 0.63 -1.85
CA TYR A 98 -14.33 1.81 -1.99
C TYR A 98 -15.60 1.66 -1.16
N ARG A 99 -15.45 1.67 0.17
CA ARG A 99 -16.52 1.47 1.15
C ARG A 99 -16.54 2.59 2.18
N ASP A 100 -17.66 2.71 2.91
CA ASP A 100 -17.91 3.82 3.84
C ASP A 100 -16.99 3.82 5.06
N ALA A 101 -16.50 2.65 5.46
CA ALA A 101 -15.55 2.50 6.57
C ALA A 101 -14.32 1.68 6.16
N ALA A 102 -13.22 1.85 6.87
CA ALA A 102 -12.01 1.08 6.63
C ALA A 102 -12.16 -0.38 7.05
N TYR A 103 -12.92 -0.64 8.09
CA TYR A 103 -13.10 -1.95 8.72
C TYR A 103 -14.56 -2.18 9.15
N GLY A 104 -14.86 -3.40 9.55
CA GLY A 104 -16.15 -3.75 10.16
C GLY A 104 -17.12 -4.43 9.20
N TYR A 105 -16.65 -4.99 8.11
CA TYR A 105 -17.45 -5.74 7.15
C TYR A 105 -17.33 -7.24 7.35
N GLY A 106 -18.40 -7.97 7.01
CA GLY A 106 -18.42 -9.43 7.11
C GLY A 106 -17.36 -10.13 6.26
N ASP A 107 -16.87 -9.47 5.21
CA ASP A 107 -15.82 -9.96 4.32
C ASP A 107 -14.43 -9.35 4.59
N ASP A 108 -14.20 -8.79 5.78
CA ASP A 108 -12.89 -8.18 6.09
C ASP A 108 -11.74 -9.18 5.95
N CYS A 109 -11.96 -10.46 6.25
CA CYS A 109 -10.94 -11.49 6.02
C CYS A 109 -10.56 -11.61 4.54
N GLU A 110 -11.53 -11.59 3.63
CA GLU A 110 -11.27 -11.62 2.19
C GLU A 110 -10.58 -10.34 1.71
N ARG A 111 -10.97 -9.19 2.23
CA ARG A 111 -10.36 -7.89 1.93
C ARG A 111 -8.88 -7.86 2.29
N VAL A 112 -8.55 -8.34 3.48
CA VAL A 112 -7.15 -8.42 3.94
C VAL A 112 -6.37 -9.47 3.17
N ALA A 113 -6.97 -10.63 2.88
CA ALA A 113 -6.35 -11.67 2.06
C ALA A 113 -6.06 -11.17 0.64
N PHE A 114 -7.01 -10.45 0.03
CA PHE A 114 -6.79 -9.80 -1.28
C PHE A 114 -5.63 -8.81 -1.23
N PHE A 115 -5.59 -7.92 -0.23
CA PHE A 115 -4.50 -6.96 -0.08
C PHE A 115 -3.15 -7.64 0.08
N SER A 116 -3.07 -8.65 0.93
CA SER A 116 -1.83 -9.40 1.16
C SER A 116 -1.33 -10.07 -0.12
N LYS A 117 -2.22 -10.69 -0.88
CA LYS A 117 -1.84 -11.33 -2.13
C LYS A 117 -1.49 -10.33 -3.22
N ALA A 118 -2.22 -9.22 -3.29
CA ALA A 118 -1.94 -8.14 -4.23
C ALA A 118 -0.53 -7.55 -4.02
N ILE A 119 -0.06 -7.43 -2.78
CA ILE A 119 1.30 -7.00 -2.47
C ILE A 119 2.33 -7.93 -3.12
N LEU A 120 2.15 -9.24 -2.99
CA LEU A 120 3.07 -10.21 -3.59
C LEU A 120 3.04 -10.18 -5.12
N GLU A 121 1.87 -10.09 -5.71
CA GLU A 121 1.71 -10.03 -7.17
C GLU A 121 2.23 -8.71 -7.77
N CYS A 122 2.21 -7.61 -7.02
CA CYS A 122 2.66 -6.31 -7.51
C CYS A 122 4.18 -6.11 -7.54
N LEU A 123 4.98 -7.00 -6.93
CA LEU A 123 6.43 -6.80 -6.76
C LEU A 123 7.18 -6.54 -8.07
N MET A 124 6.70 -7.07 -9.18
CA MET A 124 7.29 -6.84 -10.51
C MET A 124 6.78 -5.56 -11.18
N HIS A 125 5.86 -4.83 -10.53
CA HIS A 125 5.17 -3.66 -11.09
C HIS A 125 5.43 -2.37 -10.30
N LEU A 126 6.50 -2.32 -9.50
CA LEU A 126 6.82 -1.19 -8.63
C LEU A 126 7.84 -0.22 -9.23
N ASP A 127 7.78 -0.01 -10.55
CA ASP A 127 8.59 0.97 -11.29
C ASP A 127 10.10 0.86 -10.99
N GLY A 128 10.65 -0.35 -11.14
CA GLY A 128 12.06 -0.64 -10.91
C GLY A 128 12.49 -0.73 -9.45
N PHE A 129 11.54 -0.62 -8.51
CA PHE A 129 11.81 -0.86 -7.10
C PHE A 129 11.61 -2.35 -6.78
N PHE A 130 12.67 -3.02 -6.40
CA PHE A 130 12.65 -4.44 -6.01
C PHE A 130 12.97 -4.53 -4.52
N PRO A 131 11.97 -4.80 -3.66
CA PRO A 131 12.22 -4.91 -2.23
C PRO A 131 13.02 -6.16 -1.87
N ASP A 132 14.01 -5.98 -1.01
CA ASP A 132 14.73 -7.08 -0.37
C ASP A 132 13.93 -7.63 0.83
N VAL A 133 13.08 -6.78 1.43
CA VAL A 133 12.24 -7.10 2.60
C VAL A 133 10.86 -6.51 2.45
N ILE A 134 9.83 -7.26 2.81
CA ILE A 134 8.47 -6.77 3.02
C ILE A 134 8.24 -6.72 4.54
N HIS A 135 8.07 -5.51 5.07
CA HIS A 135 7.76 -5.29 6.48
C HIS A 135 6.24 -5.23 6.63
N CYS A 136 5.65 -6.26 7.20
CA CYS A 136 4.21 -6.40 7.37
C CYS A 136 3.72 -5.86 8.72
N ASN A 137 2.61 -5.12 8.72
CA ASN A 137 1.97 -4.57 9.91
C ASN A 137 0.48 -4.93 9.96
#